data_01500999fd6cac7fa5ca86d83f27883e
#
_entry.id   01500999fd6cac7fa5ca86d83f27883e
#
_cell.length_a   1.000
_cell.length_b   1.000
_cell.length_c   1.000
_cell.angle_alpha   90.00
_cell.angle_beta   90.00
_cell.angle_gamma   90.00
#
_symmetry.space_group_name_H-M   'P 1'
#
loop_
_entity.id
_entity.type
_entity.pdbx_description
1 polymer ?
#
loop_
_entity_poly.entity_id
_entity_poly.type
_entity_poly.pdbx_seq_one_letter_code
_entity_poly.pdbx_strand_id
1 'polypeptide(L)'
;MKLLNSDLGKRDGKTHPLSQFNDISNIKYVVLAMTGDKAIGCGAISIYDTNAMEIKRMFVSPEARGQRIGEKILLELENWSRELGFTKCILFMGSKQPEASKLYQRKNYGLIEKYGKLKHIPDSKCLAKDL
;
A
#
# COMPACT_ATOMS: atom_id res chain seq x y z
N MET A 1 -7.72 -16.57 4.89
CA MET A 1 -7.30 -15.16 4.97
C MET A 1 -8.42 -14.26 4.48
N LYS A 2 -8.62 -13.15 5.14
CA LYS A 2 -9.65 -12.19 4.78
C LYS A 2 -9.02 -10.81 4.63
N LEU A 3 -9.44 -10.06 3.61
CA LEU A 3 -9.02 -8.66 3.46
C LEU A 3 -10.08 -7.75 4.07
N LEU A 4 -9.63 -6.80 4.87
CA LEU A 4 -10.47 -5.83 5.55
C LEU A 4 -10.08 -4.43 5.11
N ASN A 5 -11.02 -3.73 4.48
CA ASN A 5 -10.83 -2.34 4.08
C ASN A 5 -11.35 -1.41 5.16
N SER A 6 -10.57 -0.40 5.49
CA SER A 6 -10.93 0.51 6.56
C SER A 6 -10.66 1.96 6.15
N ASP A 7 -11.70 2.79 6.25
CA ASP A 7 -11.58 4.23 6.02
C ASP A 7 -11.38 4.91 7.36
N LEU A 8 -10.15 5.29 7.65
CA LEU A 8 -9.81 5.89 8.93
C LEU A 8 -10.41 7.28 9.13
N GLY A 9 -10.87 7.91 8.06
CA GLY A 9 -11.58 9.18 8.18
C GLY A 9 -12.95 9.04 8.83
N LYS A 10 -13.49 7.81 8.83
CA LYS A 10 -14.80 7.51 9.42
C LYS A 10 -14.70 6.64 10.67
N ARG A 11 -13.50 6.30 11.07
CA ARG A 11 -13.32 5.42 12.22
C ARG A 11 -13.77 6.11 13.50
N ASP A 12 -14.25 5.30 14.39
CA ASP A 12 -14.75 5.78 15.70
C ASP A 12 -14.17 4.97 16.85
N GLY A 13 -13.38 3.96 16.57
CA GLY A 13 -12.93 3.03 17.59
C GLY A 13 -11.49 3.21 18.03
N LYS A 14 -11.27 3.08 19.33
CA LYS A 14 -9.91 3.03 19.89
C LYS A 14 -9.29 1.66 19.73
N THR A 15 -10.12 0.66 19.45
CA THR A 15 -9.69 -0.74 19.36
C THR A 15 -9.55 -1.19 17.90
N HIS A 16 -9.35 -0.23 16.99
CA HIS A 16 -9.19 -0.54 15.59
C HIS A 16 -7.99 -1.48 15.40
N PRO A 17 -8.12 -2.55 14.57
CA PRO A 17 -7.03 -3.50 14.35
C PRO A 17 -5.73 -2.85 13.88
N LEU A 18 -5.81 -1.66 13.28
CA LEU A 18 -4.64 -0.94 12.78
C LEU A 18 -3.75 -0.41 13.89
N SER A 19 -4.20 -0.43 15.13
CA SER A 19 -3.40 0.10 16.24
C SER A 19 -2.07 -0.63 16.40
N GLN A 20 -1.94 -1.83 15.88
CA GLN A 20 -0.69 -2.58 15.92
C GLN A 20 0.32 -2.11 14.87
N PHE A 21 -0.10 -1.30 13.90
CA PHE A 21 0.78 -0.71 12.89
C PHE A 21 0.88 0.79 13.18
N ASN A 22 2.02 1.20 13.71
CA ASN A 22 2.22 2.58 14.17
C ASN A 22 2.22 3.60 13.05
N ASP A 23 1.94 4.85 13.40
CA ASP A 23 2.13 6.01 12.55
C ASP A 23 1.29 5.98 11.27
N ILE A 24 -0.01 5.81 11.44
CA ILE A 24 -0.97 5.82 10.33
C ILE A 24 -1.86 7.07 10.36
N SER A 25 -1.49 8.08 11.15
CA SER A 25 -2.34 9.24 11.40
C SER A 25 -2.72 10.03 10.15
N ASN A 26 -1.87 9.99 9.11
CA ASN A 26 -2.10 10.73 7.86
C ASN A 26 -2.65 9.85 6.74
N ILE A 27 -3.01 8.61 7.04
CA ILE A 27 -3.49 7.65 6.06
C ILE A 27 -4.95 7.34 6.34
N LYS A 28 -5.81 7.52 5.33
CA LYS A 28 -7.25 7.29 5.48
C LYS A 28 -7.70 5.88 5.07
N TYR A 29 -7.06 5.31 4.07
CA TYR A 29 -7.53 4.08 3.43
C TYR A 29 -6.52 2.98 3.64
N VAL A 30 -6.92 1.97 4.40
CA VAL A 30 -6.00 0.88 4.76
C VAL A 30 -6.67 -0.46 4.49
N VAL A 31 -5.89 -1.41 3.96
CA VAL A 31 -6.31 -2.80 3.79
C VAL A 31 -5.50 -3.65 4.75
N LEU A 32 -6.18 -4.50 5.51
CA LEU A 32 -5.55 -5.49 6.37
C LEU A 32 -5.82 -6.88 5.83
N ALA A 33 -4.80 -7.71 5.83
CA ALA A 33 -4.95 -9.13 5.57
C ALA A 33 -5.05 -9.83 6.93
N MET A 34 -6.18 -10.49 7.15
CA MET A 34 -6.49 -11.09 8.44
C MET A 34 -6.56 -12.60 8.35
N THR A 35 -6.04 -13.28 9.36
CA THR A 35 -6.27 -14.69 9.58
C THR A 35 -6.92 -14.80 10.96
N GLY A 36 -8.23 -15.05 10.97
CA GLY A 36 -8.99 -14.95 12.22
C GLY A 36 -8.89 -13.54 12.78
N ASP A 37 -8.44 -13.41 14.01
CA ASP A 37 -8.29 -12.13 14.69
C ASP A 37 -6.90 -11.52 14.53
N LYS A 38 -6.03 -12.18 13.77
CA LYS A 38 -4.64 -11.73 13.64
C LYS A 38 -4.43 -11.06 12.30
N ALA A 39 -3.88 -9.84 12.32
CA ALA A 39 -3.44 -9.17 11.11
C ALA A 39 -2.08 -9.72 10.68
N ILE A 40 -1.98 -10.19 9.43
CA ILE A 40 -0.76 -10.77 8.89
C ILE A 40 -0.13 -9.93 7.81
N GLY A 41 -0.79 -8.86 7.41
CA GLY A 41 -0.25 -7.94 6.44
C GLY A 41 -1.11 -6.70 6.34
N CYS A 42 -0.57 -5.66 5.72
CA CYS A 42 -1.29 -4.43 5.50
C CYS A 42 -0.78 -3.70 4.27
N GLY A 43 -1.59 -2.79 3.81
CA GLY A 43 -1.22 -1.82 2.79
C GLY A 43 -2.15 -0.64 2.90
N ALA A 44 -1.73 0.51 2.39
CA ALA A 44 -2.52 1.71 2.49
C ALA A 44 -2.40 2.54 1.22
N ILE A 45 -3.38 3.39 0.99
CA ILE A 45 -3.34 4.38 -0.07
C ILE A 45 -3.69 5.74 0.52
N SER A 46 -3.03 6.76 0.01
CA SER A 46 -3.37 8.14 0.34
C SER A 46 -3.46 8.94 -0.94
N ILE A 47 -4.27 10.00 -0.92
CA ILE A 47 -4.46 10.83 -2.09
C ILE A 47 -3.17 11.62 -2.36
N TYR A 48 -2.61 11.46 -3.56
CA TYR A 48 -1.45 12.22 -3.97
C TYR A 48 -1.87 13.48 -4.74
N ASP A 49 -2.71 13.31 -5.75
CA ASP A 49 -3.28 14.43 -6.50
C ASP A 49 -4.66 14.00 -7.04
N THR A 50 -5.22 14.79 -7.96
CA THR A 50 -6.57 14.53 -8.47
C THR A 50 -6.70 13.21 -9.24
N ASN A 51 -5.60 12.65 -9.69
CA ASN A 51 -5.59 11.44 -10.53
C ASN A 51 -4.90 10.26 -9.89
N ALA A 52 -4.06 10.46 -8.89
CA ALA A 52 -3.17 9.43 -8.37
C ALA A 52 -3.36 9.18 -6.88
N MET A 53 -3.36 7.91 -6.54
CA MET A 53 -3.25 7.43 -5.16
C MET A 53 -1.83 6.94 -4.93
N GLU A 54 -1.27 7.26 -3.78
CA GLU A 54 0.05 6.78 -3.40
C GLU A 54 -0.10 5.54 -2.51
N ILE A 55 0.57 4.45 -2.91
CA ILE A 55 0.60 3.22 -2.12
C ILE A 55 1.65 3.35 -1.03
N LYS A 56 1.26 3.05 0.19
CA LYS A 56 2.10 3.16 1.38
C LYS A 56 1.91 1.97 2.30
N ARG A 57 2.85 1.79 3.21
CA ARG A 57 2.72 0.84 4.32
C ARG A 57 2.49 -0.60 3.88
N MET A 58 3.02 -0.99 2.75
CA MET A 58 2.95 -2.38 2.32
C MET A 58 3.83 -3.24 3.22
N PHE A 59 3.23 -4.21 3.88
CA PHE A 59 3.94 -5.07 4.80
C PHE A 59 3.24 -6.42 4.91
N VAL A 60 4.01 -7.48 4.96
CA VAL A 60 3.52 -8.84 5.23
C VAL A 60 4.39 -9.43 6.33
N SER A 61 3.74 -9.97 7.35
CA SER A 61 4.45 -10.62 8.46
C SER A 61 5.38 -11.72 7.95
N PRO A 62 6.58 -11.86 8.52
CA PRO A 62 7.55 -12.86 8.03
C PRO A 62 6.99 -14.27 7.91
N GLU A 63 6.20 -14.70 8.89
CA GLU A 63 5.62 -16.05 8.88
C GLU A 63 4.54 -16.24 7.83
N ALA A 64 4.03 -15.15 7.27
CA ALA A 64 2.98 -15.21 6.25
C ALA A 64 3.51 -14.99 4.83
N ARG A 65 4.80 -14.78 4.67
CA ARG A 65 5.39 -14.52 3.35
C ARG A 65 5.38 -15.79 2.49
N GLY A 66 5.45 -15.60 1.18
CA GLY A 66 5.43 -16.71 0.24
C GLY A 66 4.05 -17.20 -0.12
N GLN A 67 2.99 -16.53 0.35
CA GLN A 67 1.60 -16.91 0.09
C GLN A 67 0.87 -15.91 -0.78
N ARG A 68 1.60 -15.02 -1.43
CA ARG A 68 1.06 -13.98 -2.32
C ARG A 68 0.11 -13.00 -1.61
N ILE A 69 0.29 -12.82 -0.32
CA ILE A 69 -0.55 -11.92 0.46
C ILE A 69 -0.32 -10.47 0.04
N GLY A 70 0.92 -10.08 -0.18
CA GLY A 70 1.25 -8.74 -0.67
C GLY A 70 0.59 -8.43 -2.00
N GLU A 71 0.56 -9.42 -2.91
CA GLU A 71 -0.09 -9.28 -4.20
C GLU A 71 -1.59 -9.04 -4.04
N LYS A 72 -2.23 -9.78 -3.15
CA LYS A 72 -3.66 -9.63 -2.89
C LYS A 72 -3.98 -8.28 -2.28
N ILE A 73 -3.16 -7.82 -1.35
CA ILE A 73 -3.31 -6.49 -0.73
C ILE A 73 -3.19 -5.41 -1.81
N LEU A 74 -2.17 -5.52 -2.64
CA LEU A 74 -1.93 -4.54 -3.71
C LEU A 74 -3.12 -4.48 -4.67
N LEU A 75 -3.63 -5.64 -5.08
CA LEU A 75 -4.78 -5.70 -5.97
C LEU A 75 -6.00 -5.03 -5.35
N GLU A 76 -6.23 -5.26 -4.06
CA GLU A 76 -7.35 -4.63 -3.36
C GLU A 76 -7.19 -3.11 -3.28
N LEU A 77 -5.97 -2.63 -3.04
CA LEU A 77 -5.70 -1.20 -3.04
C LEU A 77 -5.94 -0.57 -4.42
N GLU A 78 -5.56 -1.26 -5.48
CA GLU A 78 -5.80 -0.79 -6.85
C GLU A 78 -7.30 -0.72 -7.14
N ASN A 79 -8.03 -1.76 -6.79
CA ASN A 79 -9.47 -1.78 -6.98
C ASN A 79 -10.17 -0.66 -6.21
N TRP A 80 -9.74 -0.45 -4.97
CA TRP A 80 -10.29 0.61 -4.14
C TRP A 80 -9.99 1.98 -4.73
N SER A 81 -8.79 2.17 -5.25
CA SER A 81 -8.41 3.42 -5.92
C SER A 81 -9.32 3.69 -7.11
N ARG A 82 -9.63 2.67 -7.92
CA ARG A 82 -10.56 2.81 -9.04
C ARG A 82 -11.96 3.20 -8.57
N GLU A 83 -12.43 2.55 -7.51
CA GLU A 83 -13.75 2.85 -6.94
C GLU A 83 -13.85 4.28 -6.46
N LEU A 84 -12.74 4.83 -5.96
CA LEU A 84 -12.69 6.20 -5.49
C LEU A 84 -12.49 7.22 -6.63
N GLY A 85 -12.36 6.74 -7.86
CA GLY A 85 -12.29 7.60 -9.04
C GLY A 85 -10.88 7.95 -9.48
N PHE A 86 -9.87 7.26 -8.97
CA PHE A 86 -8.49 7.53 -9.35
C PHE A 86 -8.07 6.65 -10.52
N THR A 87 -7.15 7.15 -11.33
CA THR A 87 -6.72 6.47 -12.55
C THR A 87 -5.28 5.99 -12.50
N LYS A 88 -4.59 6.25 -11.41
CA LYS A 88 -3.17 5.90 -11.29
C LYS A 88 -2.84 5.56 -9.86
N CYS A 89 -1.94 4.59 -9.68
CA CYS A 89 -1.27 4.34 -8.41
C CYS A 89 0.21 4.65 -8.57
N ILE A 90 0.78 5.33 -7.58
CA ILE A 90 2.20 5.61 -7.51
C ILE A 90 2.76 5.08 -6.21
N LEU A 91 4.06 4.85 -6.16
CA LEU A 91 4.72 4.43 -4.93
C LEU A 91 6.18 4.81 -4.92
N PHE A 92 6.72 4.88 -3.72
CA PHE A 92 8.13 5.11 -3.47
C PHE A 92 8.68 3.91 -2.71
N MET A 93 9.85 3.45 -3.09
CA MET A 93 10.49 2.32 -2.42
C MET A 93 12.01 2.44 -2.45
N GLY A 94 12.65 1.76 -1.51
CA GLY A 94 14.10 1.63 -1.55
C GLY A 94 14.53 0.73 -2.69
N SER A 95 15.63 1.09 -3.34
CA SER A 95 16.12 0.32 -4.49
C SER A 95 16.70 -1.04 -4.10
N LYS A 96 16.95 -1.26 -2.81
CA LYS A 96 17.51 -2.51 -2.30
C LYS A 96 16.47 -3.46 -1.71
N GLN A 97 15.28 -3.47 -2.29
CA GLN A 97 14.20 -4.36 -1.85
C GLN A 97 13.79 -5.26 -3.02
N PRO A 98 14.56 -6.32 -3.29
CA PRO A 98 14.33 -7.12 -4.49
C PRO A 98 12.96 -7.82 -4.53
N GLU A 99 12.44 -8.25 -3.39
CA GLU A 99 11.14 -8.92 -3.35
C GLU A 99 10.01 -7.97 -3.69
N ALA A 100 10.04 -6.76 -3.12
CA ALA A 100 9.05 -5.74 -3.44
C ALA A 100 9.17 -5.31 -4.90
N SER A 101 10.38 -5.15 -5.39
CA SER A 101 10.63 -4.80 -6.79
C SER A 101 10.01 -5.82 -7.73
N LYS A 102 10.20 -7.11 -7.45
CA LYS A 102 9.63 -8.18 -8.27
C LYS A 102 8.10 -8.14 -8.27
N LEU A 103 7.50 -7.89 -7.11
CA LEU A 103 6.05 -7.79 -7.00
C LEU A 103 5.51 -6.68 -7.90
N TYR A 104 6.09 -5.50 -7.79
CA TYR A 104 5.61 -4.36 -8.58
C TYR A 104 5.85 -4.54 -10.08
N GLN A 105 6.96 -5.15 -10.45
CA GLN A 105 7.22 -5.46 -11.86
C GLN A 105 6.18 -6.44 -12.42
N ARG A 106 5.86 -7.48 -11.66
CA ARG A 106 4.81 -8.45 -12.07
C ARG A 106 3.45 -7.78 -12.24
N LYS A 107 3.21 -6.73 -11.49
CA LYS A 107 1.93 -6.02 -11.51
C LYS A 107 1.94 -4.81 -12.42
N ASN A 108 2.93 -4.73 -13.30
CA ASN A 108 3.01 -3.72 -14.37
C ASN A 108 3.31 -2.30 -13.91
N TYR A 109 3.99 -2.17 -12.78
CA TYR A 109 4.48 -0.87 -12.34
C TYR A 109 5.74 -0.51 -13.11
N GLY A 110 5.81 0.72 -13.58
CA GLY A 110 6.96 1.23 -14.32
C GLY A 110 7.67 2.33 -13.57
N LEU A 111 8.95 2.49 -13.87
CA LEU A 111 9.79 3.50 -13.23
C LEU A 111 9.36 4.89 -13.68
N ILE A 112 9.23 5.81 -12.74
CA ILE A 112 8.97 7.23 -13.01
C ILE A 112 9.99 8.08 -12.29
N GLU A 113 10.01 9.39 -12.59
CA GLU A 113 10.87 10.33 -11.88
C GLU A 113 10.44 10.43 -10.42
N LYS A 114 11.42 10.58 -9.55
CA LYS A 114 11.14 10.81 -8.13
C LYS A 114 10.37 12.11 -7.96
N TYR A 115 9.42 12.12 -7.06
CA TYR A 115 8.54 13.25 -6.83
C TYR A 115 8.72 13.83 -5.44
N GLY A 116 8.38 15.13 -5.30
CA GLY A 116 8.39 15.83 -4.03
C GLY A 116 9.74 15.83 -3.35
N LYS A 117 9.71 15.66 -2.04
CA LYS A 117 10.93 15.63 -1.21
C LYS A 117 11.77 14.40 -1.46
N LEU A 118 11.21 13.41 -2.13
CA LEU A 118 11.88 12.12 -2.38
C LEU A 118 13.00 12.25 -3.41
N LYS A 119 13.05 13.34 -4.16
CA LYS A 119 14.10 13.59 -5.15
C LYS A 119 15.51 13.53 -4.57
N HIS A 120 15.65 13.83 -3.29
CA HIS A 120 16.94 13.93 -2.64
C HIS A 120 17.32 12.69 -1.84
N ILE A 121 16.48 11.67 -1.85
CA ILE A 121 16.75 10.45 -1.10
C ILE A 121 17.51 9.47 -2.00
N PRO A 122 18.76 9.11 -1.65
CA PRO A 122 19.53 8.16 -2.45
C PRO A 122 18.99 6.75 -2.30
N ASP A 123 19.41 5.87 -3.23
CA ASP A 123 19.05 4.45 -3.22
C ASP A 123 17.54 4.20 -3.12
N SER A 124 16.79 5.01 -3.85
CA SER A 124 15.33 4.91 -3.87
C SER A 124 14.81 5.12 -5.28
N LYS A 125 13.59 4.68 -5.51
CA LYS A 125 12.93 4.85 -6.81
C LYS A 125 11.43 5.02 -6.64
N CYS A 126 10.82 5.62 -7.65
CA CYS A 126 9.37 5.79 -7.70
C CYS A 126 8.82 4.98 -8.87
N LEU A 127 7.67 4.38 -8.66
CA LEU A 127 7.00 3.56 -9.66
C LEU A 127 5.55 4.03 -9.81
N ALA A 128 4.97 3.77 -10.97
CA ALA A 128 3.58 4.10 -11.23
C ALA A 128 2.94 3.06 -12.14
N LYS A 129 1.63 2.96 -12.00
CA LYS A 129 0.79 2.10 -12.85
C LYS A 129 -0.50 2.83 -13.17
N ASP A 130 -0.88 2.83 -14.43
CA ASP A 130 -2.20 3.30 -14.84
C ASP A 130 -3.22 2.23 -14.54
N LEU A 131 -4.33 2.65 -13.93
CA LEU A 131 -5.38 1.72 -13.52
C LEU A 131 -6.41 1.47 -14.60
#